data_40d90d14f88c7a16127561113fa0898a
#
_entry.id   40d90d14f88c7a16127561113fa0898a
#
_cell.length_a   1.000
_cell.length_b   1.000
_cell.length_c   1.000
_cell.angle_alpha   90.00
_cell.angle_beta   90.00
_cell.angle_gamma   90.00
#
_symmetry.space_group_name_H-M   'P 1'
#
loop_
_entity.id
_entity.type
_entity.pdbx_description
1 polymer ?
#
loop_
_entity_poly.entity_id
_entity_poly.type
_entity_poly.pdbx_seq_one_letter_code
_entity_poly.pdbx_strand_id
1 'polypeptide(L)'
;MLLTLHAATGAMLGEFASTPAAAFGLGFLSHFVLDMFPHGDRMIAHDTKATGNGKRYYWLVGIDAFAALAIFFPAFALGRFDHPWLAYLGLLGGLLPDLIVAIPEYALYIKKEYRVRLRWFYAFHVYVHDQLIRVFDGMPLKIGIAFQVILLALMWRLWR
;
A
#
# COMPACT_ATOMS: atom_id res chain seq x y z
N MET A 1 -4.16 -2.33 -1.88
CA MET A 1 -3.42 -3.51 -1.30
C MET A 1 -3.06 -3.22 0.15
N LEU A 2 -2.46 -4.17 0.93
CA LEU A 2 -1.98 -3.89 2.29
C LEU A 2 -0.80 -2.93 2.28
N LEU A 3 -0.82 -1.92 3.17
CA LEU A 3 0.31 -1.01 3.41
C LEU A 3 1.60 -1.75 3.77
N THR A 4 1.45 -2.81 4.59
CA THR A 4 2.58 -3.67 4.98
C THR A 4 3.27 -4.30 3.78
N LEU A 5 2.53 -4.72 2.74
CA LEU A 5 3.12 -5.31 1.54
C LEU A 5 3.81 -4.26 0.66
N HIS A 6 3.22 -3.06 0.53
CA HIS A 6 3.88 -1.93 -0.16
C HIS A 6 5.16 -1.51 0.55
N ALA A 7 5.13 -1.45 1.89
CA ALA A 7 6.30 -1.15 2.71
C ALA A 7 7.41 -2.20 2.51
N ALA A 8 7.05 -3.51 2.53
CA ALA A 8 7.99 -4.61 2.34
C ALA A 8 8.66 -4.56 0.98
N THR A 9 7.85 -4.49 -0.09
CA THR A 9 8.37 -4.44 -1.45
C THR A 9 9.22 -3.20 -1.69
N GLY A 10 8.76 -2.05 -1.19
CA GLY A 10 9.51 -0.80 -1.28
C GLY A 10 10.85 -0.88 -0.56
N ALA A 11 10.88 -1.42 0.68
CA ALA A 11 12.11 -1.59 1.44
C ALA A 11 13.10 -2.52 0.74
N MET A 12 12.63 -3.68 0.25
CA MET A 12 13.49 -4.63 -0.48
C MET A 12 14.07 -4.02 -1.74
N LEU A 13 13.25 -3.39 -2.58
CA LEU A 13 13.73 -2.75 -3.81
C LEU A 13 14.66 -1.57 -3.52
N GLY A 14 14.36 -0.82 -2.46
CA GLY A 14 15.18 0.29 -2.02
C GLY A 14 16.57 -0.16 -1.59
N GLU A 15 16.67 -1.26 -0.86
CA GLU A 15 17.95 -1.80 -0.38
C GLU A 15 18.93 -2.13 -1.51
N PHE A 16 18.42 -2.63 -2.65
CA PHE A 16 19.23 -2.94 -3.82
C PHE A 16 19.47 -1.74 -4.74
N ALA A 17 18.93 -0.58 -4.42
CA ALA A 17 19.11 0.61 -5.24
C ALA A 17 20.52 1.21 -5.08
N SER A 18 21.05 1.78 -6.14
CA SER A 18 22.37 2.41 -6.13
C SER A 18 22.38 3.84 -5.61
N THR A 19 21.21 4.50 -5.52
CA THR A 19 21.08 5.90 -5.09
C THR A 19 19.79 6.11 -4.29
N PRO A 20 19.76 7.14 -3.41
CA PRO A 20 18.56 7.51 -2.66
C PRO A 20 17.34 7.79 -3.55
N ALA A 21 17.53 8.47 -4.67
CA ALA A 21 16.47 8.77 -5.62
C ALA A 21 15.92 7.50 -6.30
N ALA A 22 16.81 6.55 -6.66
CA ALA A 22 16.41 5.27 -7.22
C ALA A 22 15.66 4.43 -6.18
N ALA A 23 16.12 4.40 -4.92
CA ALA A 23 15.44 3.68 -3.84
C ALA A 23 13.99 4.14 -3.67
N PHE A 24 13.81 5.46 -3.51
CA PHE A 24 12.49 6.05 -3.39
C PHE A 24 11.63 5.80 -4.65
N GLY A 25 12.20 6.01 -5.84
CA GLY A 25 11.50 5.84 -7.12
C GLY A 25 11.05 4.39 -7.35
N LEU A 26 11.89 3.42 -7.05
CA LEU A 26 11.54 1.99 -7.15
C LEU A 26 10.42 1.62 -6.19
N GLY A 27 10.47 2.08 -4.93
CA GLY A 27 9.39 1.92 -3.97
C GLY A 27 8.08 2.53 -4.48
N PHE A 28 8.13 3.77 -4.98
CA PHE A 28 6.98 4.49 -5.50
C PHE A 28 6.35 3.79 -6.71
N LEU A 29 7.15 3.32 -7.65
CA LEU A 29 6.67 2.61 -8.84
C LEU A 29 6.14 1.22 -8.50
N SER A 30 6.78 0.51 -7.57
CA SER A 30 6.34 -0.82 -7.13
C SER A 30 4.94 -0.80 -6.52
N HIS A 31 4.56 0.29 -5.86
CA HIS A 31 3.22 0.48 -5.32
C HIS A 31 2.16 0.29 -6.41
N PHE A 32 2.28 1.00 -7.52
CA PHE A 32 1.30 0.91 -8.61
C PHE A 32 1.30 -0.46 -9.28
N VAL A 33 2.47 -1.09 -9.41
CA VAL A 33 2.56 -2.45 -9.96
C VAL A 33 1.83 -3.45 -9.07
N LEU A 34 2.02 -3.37 -7.75
CA LEU A 34 1.36 -4.25 -6.80
C LEU A 34 -0.16 -4.03 -6.78
N ASP A 35 -0.60 -2.79 -6.81
CA ASP A 35 -2.02 -2.45 -6.78
C ASP A 35 -2.80 -2.90 -8.01
N MET A 36 -2.12 -3.18 -9.11
CA MET A 36 -2.75 -3.79 -10.28
C MET A 36 -3.19 -5.24 -10.03
N PHE A 37 -2.57 -5.96 -9.09
CA PHE A 37 -2.93 -7.33 -8.78
C PHE A 37 -4.19 -7.42 -7.92
N PRO A 38 -5.06 -8.40 -8.15
CA PRO A 38 -6.27 -8.60 -7.35
C PRO A 38 -5.95 -8.88 -5.89
N HIS A 39 -6.51 -8.09 -4.97
CA HIS A 39 -6.22 -8.20 -3.53
C HIS A 39 -7.46 -8.11 -2.62
N GLY A 40 -8.66 -8.02 -3.21
CA GLY A 40 -9.92 -8.25 -2.51
C GLY A 40 -10.47 -7.08 -1.69
N ASP A 41 -9.92 -5.87 -1.75
CA ASP A 41 -10.37 -4.71 -0.99
C ASP A 41 -11.49 -3.90 -1.68
N ARG A 42 -11.75 -4.16 -2.97
CA ARG A 42 -12.75 -3.45 -3.78
C ARG A 42 -14.14 -3.41 -3.15
N MET A 43 -14.56 -4.51 -2.53
CA MET A 43 -15.87 -4.57 -1.88
C MET A 43 -15.97 -3.60 -0.69
N ILE A 44 -14.89 -3.45 0.09
CA ILE A 44 -14.87 -2.54 1.24
C ILE A 44 -14.83 -1.10 0.77
N ALA A 45 -14.03 -0.81 -0.26
CA ALA A 45 -13.97 0.53 -0.86
C ALA A 45 -15.33 0.91 -1.45
N HIS A 46 -16.01 0.00 -2.15
CA HIS A 46 -17.34 0.23 -2.69
C HIS A 46 -18.37 0.50 -1.60
N ASP A 47 -18.39 -0.31 -0.53
CA ASP A 47 -19.30 -0.12 0.60
C ASP A 47 -19.07 1.24 1.30
N THR A 48 -17.81 1.63 1.52
CA THR A 48 -17.45 2.93 2.07
C THR A 48 -17.94 4.07 1.18
N LYS A 49 -17.77 3.96 -0.14
CA LYS A 49 -18.24 4.96 -1.11
C LYS A 49 -19.77 5.08 -1.11
N ALA A 50 -20.47 3.96 -1.06
CA ALA A 50 -21.93 3.91 -1.12
C ALA A 50 -22.59 4.43 0.17
N THR A 51 -22.08 4.03 1.33
CA THR A 51 -22.69 4.33 2.63
C THR A 51 -22.13 5.57 3.31
N GLY A 52 -20.91 5.98 2.96
CA GLY A 52 -20.13 6.98 3.69
C GLY A 52 -19.68 6.50 5.07
N ASN A 53 -19.85 5.19 5.38
CA ASN A 53 -19.43 4.60 6.63
C ASN A 53 -18.06 3.93 6.47
N GLY A 54 -17.01 4.72 6.67
CA GLY A 54 -15.63 4.27 6.56
C GLY A 54 -15.08 3.50 7.77
N LYS A 55 -15.86 3.26 8.82
CA LYS A 55 -15.34 2.65 10.07
C LYS A 55 -14.57 1.36 9.81
N ARG A 56 -15.14 0.42 9.08
CA ARG A 56 -14.49 -0.87 8.76
C ARG A 56 -13.21 -0.69 7.96
N TYR A 57 -13.25 0.19 6.97
CA TYR A 57 -12.10 0.52 6.15
C TYR A 57 -10.95 1.10 7.00
N TYR A 58 -11.23 2.13 7.81
CA TYR A 58 -10.21 2.76 8.65
C TYR A 58 -9.67 1.83 9.74
N TRP A 59 -10.49 0.93 10.28
CA TRP A 59 -10.01 -0.10 11.19
C TRP A 59 -9.02 -1.05 10.52
N LEU A 60 -9.31 -1.52 9.30
CA LEU A 60 -8.42 -2.40 8.55
C LEU A 60 -7.11 -1.69 8.20
N VAL A 61 -7.19 -0.46 7.71
CA VAL A 61 -6.00 0.37 7.42
C VAL A 61 -5.19 0.62 8.70
N GLY A 62 -5.84 0.89 9.83
CA GLY A 62 -5.17 1.09 11.11
C GLY A 62 -4.44 -0.16 11.62
N ILE A 63 -5.08 -1.33 11.52
CA ILE A 63 -4.46 -2.62 11.87
C ILE A 63 -3.25 -2.91 10.97
N ASP A 64 -3.38 -2.67 9.67
CA ASP A 64 -2.32 -2.90 8.72
C ASP A 64 -1.14 -1.92 8.90
N ALA A 65 -1.43 -0.65 9.13
CA ALA A 65 -0.40 0.34 9.49
C ALA A 65 0.35 -0.04 10.77
N PHE A 66 -0.38 -0.55 11.78
CA PHE A 66 0.24 -1.06 13.01
C PHE A 66 1.10 -2.30 12.73
N ALA A 67 0.63 -3.22 11.88
CA ALA A 67 1.41 -4.39 11.48
C ALA A 67 2.68 -3.99 10.72
N ALA A 68 2.60 -3.00 9.82
CA ALA A 68 3.78 -2.46 9.15
C ALA A 68 4.81 -1.91 10.17
N LEU A 69 4.36 -1.10 11.14
CA LEU A 69 5.24 -0.59 12.19
C LEU A 69 5.85 -1.71 13.04
N ALA A 70 5.04 -2.71 13.44
CA ALA A 70 5.49 -3.83 14.26
C ALA A 70 6.51 -4.73 13.55
N ILE A 71 6.49 -4.78 12.22
CA ILE A 71 7.44 -5.56 11.42
C ILE A 71 8.71 -4.73 11.13
N PHE A 72 8.54 -3.51 10.60
CA PHE A 72 9.67 -2.74 10.09
C PHE A 72 10.46 -2.02 11.17
N PHE A 73 9.84 -1.56 12.24
CA PHE A 73 10.58 -0.94 13.35
C PHE A 73 11.62 -1.89 13.98
N PRO A 74 11.26 -3.14 14.37
CA PRO A 74 12.28 -4.10 14.82
C PRO A 74 13.27 -4.49 13.74
N ALA A 75 12.85 -4.62 12.48
CA ALA A 75 13.75 -4.97 11.39
C ALA A 75 14.87 -3.94 11.22
N PHE A 76 14.53 -2.64 11.25
CA PHE A 76 15.52 -1.57 11.22
C PHE A 76 16.36 -1.52 12.51
N ALA A 77 15.75 -1.65 13.69
CA ALA A 77 16.44 -1.62 14.97
C ALA A 77 17.44 -2.77 15.15
N LEU A 78 17.14 -3.94 14.58
CA LEU A 78 17.99 -5.13 14.62
C LEU A 78 19.00 -5.21 13.47
N GLY A 79 19.08 -4.18 12.63
CA GLY A 79 20.06 -4.12 11.53
C GLY A 79 19.84 -5.22 10.48
N ARG A 80 18.57 -5.52 10.14
CA ARG A 80 18.23 -6.53 9.12
C ARG A 80 18.55 -6.10 7.71
N PHE A 81 18.86 -4.83 7.49
CA PHE A 81 19.14 -4.24 6.18
C PHE A 81 20.64 -3.94 6.06
N ASP A 82 21.26 -4.32 4.96
CA ASP A 82 22.65 -3.96 4.65
C ASP A 82 22.77 -2.46 4.33
N HIS A 83 21.73 -1.90 3.68
CA HIS A 83 21.63 -0.49 3.34
C HIS A 83 20.36 0.16 3.94
N PRO A 84 20.27 0.34 5.28
CA PRO A 84 19.03 0.69 5.97
C PRO A 84 18.43 2.02 5.51
N TRP A 85 19.26 3.00 5.13
CA TRP A 85 18.78 4.26 4.62
C TRP A 85 18.08 4.13 3.26
N LEU A 86 18.62 3.32 2.36
CA LEU A 86 18.02 3.06 1.05
C LEU A 86 16.74 2.23 1.20
N ALA A 87 16.74 1.23 2.06
CA ALA A 87 15.55 0.46 2.42
C ALA A 87 14.45 1.36 2.98
N TYR A 88 14.79 2.29 3.87
CA TYR A 88 13.85 3.26 4.44
C TYR A 88 13.24 4.17 3.35
N LEU A 89 14.05 4.69 2.44
CA LEU A 89 13.56 5.52 1.33
C LEU A 89 12.65 4.73 0.38
N GLY A 90 12.99 3.49 0.09
CA GLY A 90 12.14 2.60 -0.70
C GLY A 90 10.79 2.32 -0.01
N LEU A 91 10.82 2.04 1.30
CA LEU A 91 9.62 1.89 2.12
C LEU A 91 8.73 3.14 2.06
N LEU A 92 9.31 4.32 2.25
CA LEU A 92 8.57 5.58 2.14
C LEU A 92 7.97 5.78 0.75
N GLY A 93 8.74 5.47 -0.30
CA GLY A 93 8.24 5.50 -1.67
C GLY A 93 7.02 4.58 -1.85
N GLY A 94 7.11 3.35 -1.34
CA GLY A 94 6.02 2.38 -1.43
C GLY A 94 4.73 2.79 -0.70
N LEU A 95 4.85 3.50 0.41
CA LEU A 95 3.68 3.97 1.20
C LEU A 95 3.08 5.28 0.70
N LEU A 96 3.90 6.14 0.08
CA LEU A 96 3.51 7.50 -0.23
C LEU A 96 2.24 7.63 -1.10
N PRO A 97 2.03 6.82 -2.17
CA PRO A 97 0.83 6.95 -2.98
C PRO A 97 -0.46 6.79 -2.18
N ASP A 98 -0.56 5.80 -1.29
CA ASP A 98 -1.73 5.60 -0.43
C ASP A 98 -1.93 6.75 0.56
N LEU A 99 -0.84 7.25 1.14
CA LEU A 99 -0.91 8.41 2.04
C LEU A 99 -1.44 9.66 1.34
N ILE A 100 -1.03 9.88 0.07
CA ILE A 100 -1.54 10.99 -0.73
C ILE A 100 -3.02 10.79 -1.07
N VAL A 101 -3.41 9.58 -1.44
CA VAL A 101 -4.79 9.24 -1.83
C VAL A 101 -5.76 9.28 -0.65
N ALA A 102 -5.30 8.95 0.55
CA ALA A 102 -6.13 8.99 1.75
C ALA A 102 -6.77 10.38 1.99
N ILE A 103 -6.09 11.47 1.60
CA ILE A 103 -6.60 12.85 1.76
C ILE A 103 -7.85 13.08 0.92
N PRO A 104 -7.83 12.92 -0.43
CA PRO A 104 -9.04 13.10 -1.23
C PRO A 104 -10.12 12.06 -0.94
N GLU A 105 -9.77 10.83 -0.59
CA GLU A 105 -10.76 9.82 -0.21
C GLU A 105 -11.55 10.22 1.03
N TYR A 106 -10.88 10.65 2.09
CA TYR A 106 -11.52 11.13 3.29
C TYR A 106 -12.43 12.33 3.01
N ALA A 107 -11.94 13.31 2.27
CA ALA A 107 -12.71 14.50 1.93
C ALA A 107 -13.95 14.14 1.08
N LEU A 108 -13.79 13.33 0.02
CA LEU A 108 -14.88 12.97 -0.90
C LEU A 108 -15.95 12.08 -0.24
N TYR A 109 -15.54 11.04 0.49
CA TYR A 109 -16.46 10.00 0.93
C TYR A 109 -16.95 10.17 2.36
N ILE A 110 -16.15 10.80 3.22
CA ILE A 110 -16.51 11.02 4.62
C ILE A 110 -17.01 12.44 4.87
N LYS A 111 -16.28 13.45 4.41
CA LYS A 111 -16.67 14.86 4.57
C LYS A 111 -17.68 15.34 3.53
N LYS A 112 -17.86 14.58 2.44
CA LYS A 112 -18.72 14.94 1.30
C LYS A 112 -18.30 16.27 0.62
N GLU A 113 -17.03 16.57 0.65
CA GLU A 113 -16.42 17.72 0.00
C GLU A 113 -16.04 17.38 -1.44
N TYR A 114 -16.49 18.18 -2.42
CA TYR A 114 -16.23 17.89 -3.84
C TYR A 114 -15.05 18.68 -4.42
N ARG A 115 -14.63 19.76 -3.75
CA ARG A 115 -13.47 20.58 -4.15
C ARG A 115 -12.26 20.16 -3.35
N VAL A 116 -11.58 19.10 -3.78
CA VAL A 116 -10.46 18.50 -3.06
C VAL A 116 -9.18 18.68 -3.84
N ARG A 117 -8.13 19.11 -3.15
CA ARG A 117 -6.76 19.08 -3.68
C ARG A 117 -6.35 17.64 -3.96
N LEU A 118 -5.43 17.44 -4.92
CA LEU A 118 -4.92 16.11 -5.30
C LEU A 118 -5.97 15.16 -5.91
N ARG A 119 -7.15 15.64 -6.30
CA ARG A 119 -8.17 14.82 -6.95
C ARG A 119 -7.66 14.17 -8.25
N TRP A 120 -6.75 14.84 -8.95
CA TRP A 120 -6.11 14.31 -10.16
C TRP A 120 -5.25 13.08 -9.83
N PHE A 121 -4.48 13.12 -8.73
CA PHE A 121 -3.66 11.99 -8.30
C PHE A 121 -4.54 10.82 -7.84
N TYR A 122 -5.62 11.11 -7.09
CA TYR A 122 -6.62 10.11 -6.75
C TYR A 122 -7.22 9.44 -7.99
N ALA A 123 -7.61 10.22 -9.01
CA ALA A 123 -8.16 9.67 -10.26
C ALA A 123 -7.14 8.80 -11.00
N PHE A 124 -5.87 9.22 -11.05
CA PHE A 124 -4.78 8.45 -11.63
C PHE A 124 -4.55 7.14 -10.87
N HIS A 125 -4.46 7.20 -9.54
CA HIS A 125 -4.26 6.02 -8.70
C HIS A 125 -5.39 5.00 -8.89
N VAL A 126 -6.66 5.42 -8.83
CA VAL A 126 -7.82 4.55 -9.06
C VAL A 126 -7.79 3.98 -10.49
N TYR A 127 -7.42 4.76 -11.48
CA TYR A 127 -7.31 4.28 -12.84
C TYR A 127 -6.30 3.13 -12.96
N VAL A 128 -5.09 3.28 -12.40
CA VAL A 128 -4.05 2.24 -12.43
C VAL A 128 -4.49 1.01 -11.63
N HIS A 129 -5.01 1.22 -10.42
CA HIS A 129 -5.52 0.17 -9.55
C HIS A 129 -6.59 -0.71 -10.22
N ASP A 130 -7.47 -0.11 -11.03
CA ASP A 130 -8.57 -0.83 -11.67
C ASP A 130 -8.17 -1.61 -12.95
N GLN A 131 -6.92 -1.49 -13.46
CA GLN A 131 -6.56 -2.07 -14.75
C GLN A 131 -6.71 -3.60 -14.81
N LEU A 132 -6.14 -4.32 -13.83
CA LEU A 132 -6.21 -5.79 -13.78
C LEU A 132 -7.33 -6.29 -12.85
N ILE A 133 -7.71 -5.51 -11.86
CA ILE A 133 -8.77 -5.91 -10.90
C ILE A 133 -10.10 -6.17 -11.62
N ARG A 134 -10.40 -5.44 -12.69
CA ARG A 134 -11.61 -5.65 -13.50
C ARG A 134 -11.69 -7.04 -14.13
N VAL A 135 -10.54 -7.65 -14.42
CA VAL A 135 -10.47 -9.00 -15.01
C VAL A 135 -10.78 -10.08 -13.96
N PHE A 136 -10.48 -9.79 -12.69
CA PHE A 136 -10.64 -10.68 -11.54
C PHE A 136 -11.70 -10.17 -10.55
N ASP A 137 -12.76 -9.56 -11.09
CA ASP A 137 -13.85 -9.01 -10.28
C ASP A 137 -14.46 -10.10 -9.38
N GLY A 138 -14.60 -9.78 -8.09
CA GLY A 138 -15.20 -10.67 -7.12
C GLY A 138 -14.24 -11.47 -6.24
N MET A 139 -12.92 -11.20 -6.23
CA MET A 139 -12.04 -11.84 -5.26
C MET A 139 -12.47 -11.52 -3.83
N PRO A 140 -12.78 -12.53 -2.99
CA PRO A 140 -13.13 -12.31 -1.59
C PRO A 140 -11.95 -11.71 -0.81
N LEU A 141 -12.23 -10.74 0.06
CA LEU A 141 -11.21 -10.08 0.90
C LEU A 141 -10.31 -11.09 1.64
N LYS A 142 -10.91 -12.17 2.19
CA LYS A 142 -10.17 -13.20 2.93
C LYS A 142 -9.10 -13.87 2.07
N ILE A 143 -9.40 -14.14 0.80
CA ILE A 143 -8.45 -14.75 -0.15
C ILE A 143 -7.36 -13.73 -0.51
N GLY A 144 -7.75 -12.48 -0.74
CA GLY A 144 -6.79 -11.39 -1.00
C GLY A 144 -5.82 -11.19 0.17
N ILE A 145 -6.30 -11.17 1.41
CA ILE A 145 -5.45 -11.05 2.62
C ILE A 145 -4.53 -12.28 2.74
N ALA A 146 -5.07 -13.51 2.60
CA ALA A 146 -4.27 -14.73 2.70
C ALA A 146 -3.11 -14.75 1.68
N PHE A 147 -3.40 -14.36 0.44
CA PHE A 147 -2.37 -14.23 -0.60
C PHE A 147 -1.29 -13.23 -0.22
N GLN A 148 -1.67 -12.06 0.27
CA GLN A 148 -0.73 -11.01 0.68
C GLN A 148 0.13 -11.43 1.90
N VAL A 149 -0.45 -12.14 2.86
CA VAL A 149 0.28 -12.69 4.02
C VAL A 149 1.29 -13.75 3.58
N ILE A 150 0.92 -14.64 2.65
CA ILE A 150 1.85 -15.63 2.08
C ILE A 150 3.00 -14.91 1.37
N LEU A 151 2.70 -13.89 0.58
CA LEU A 151 3.70 -13.12 -0.14
C LEU A 151 4.68 -12.43 0.83
N LEU A 152 4.16 -11.80 1.88
CA LEU A 152 4.98 -11.21 2.95
C LEU A 152 5.87 -12.23 3.64
N ALA A 153 5.34 -13.43 3.94
CA ALA A 153 6.12 -14.49 4.58
C ALA A 153 7.24 -15.01 3.66
N LEU A 154 6.96 -15.13 2.36
CA LEU A 154 7.99 -15.48 1.37
C LEU A 154 9.06 -14.40 1.25
N MET A 155 8.67 -13.14 1.16
CA MET A 155 9.59 -12.02 1.13
C MET A 155 10.47 -11.98 2.38
N TRP A 156 9.85 -12.13 3.56
CA TRP A 156 10.59 -12.19 4.84
C TRP A 156 11.61 -13.33 4.89
N ARG A 157 11.25 -14.50 4.35
CA ARG A 157 12.16 -15.65 4.29
C ARG A 157 13.33 -15.44 3.33
N LEU A 158 13.07 -14.76 2.20
CA LEU A 158 14.11 -14.49 1.18
C LEU A 158 14.99 -13.29 1.58
N TRP A 159 14.53 -12.52 2.55
CA TRP A 159 15.23 -11.35 3.04
C TRP A 159 16.25 -11.73 4.11
N ARG A 160 17.45 -12.04 3.66
CA ARG A 160 18.58 -12.40 4.52
C ARG A 160 19.81 -11.58 4.16
#